data_8ccab6db0b45f1050e1e23900a03d67c
#
_entry.id   8ccab6db0b45f1050e1e23900a03d67c
#
_cell.length_a   1.000
_cell.length_b   1.000
_cell.length_c   1.000
_cell.angle_alpha   90.00
_cell.angle_beta   90.00
_cell.angle_gamma   90.00
#
_symmetry.space_group_name_H-M   'P 1'
#
loop_
_entity.id
_entity.type
_entity.pdbx_description
1 polymer ?
#
loop_
_entity_poly.entity_id
_entity_poly.type
_entity_poly.pdbx_seq_one_letter_code
_entity_poly.pdbx_strand_id
1 'polypeptide(L)'
;MLKSVPGLEFYPLIHRYRYKGEWLPYSVTQVIDHDLKPFLRAQFEKTKDGPDGWQARGEAVHKVFANHLRGEGSIHDDKWSPWIDTLLAEPLLQDITPLAVEQPLLNTIKRVGGTPDAIFVKGDDIYIADLKTVSK
;
A
#
# COMPACT_ATOMS: atom_id res chain seq x y z
N MET A 1 8.99 -6.04 -14.77
CA MET A 1 8.91 -5.77 -13.31
C MET A 1 10.25 -5.26 -12.80
N LEU A 2 10.22 -4.33 -11.89
CA LEU A 2 11.42 -3.88 -11.19
C LEU A 2 11.99 -5.01 -10.32
N LYS A 3 13.32 -5.07 -10.24
CA LYS A 3 13.98 -6.04 -9.36
C LYS A 3 13.89 -5.54 -7.91
N SER A 4 13.78 -6.47 -6.98
CA SER A 4 13.87 -6.15 -5.57
C SER A 4 15.22 -5.54 -5.19
N VAL A 5 15.24 -4.67 -4.20
CA VAL A 5 16.47 -4.03 -3.70
C VAL A 5 17.27 -5.06 -2.91
N PRO A 6 18.51 -5.42 -3.35
CA PRO A 6 19.30 -6.40 -2.61
C PRO A 6 19.60 -5.94 -1.19
N GLY A 7 19.40 -6.85 -0.23
CA GLY A 7 19.67 -6.58 1.18
C GLY A 7 18.61 -5.80 1.92
N LEU A 8 17.54 -5.39 1.24
CA LEU A 8 16.40 -4.72 1.88
C LEU A 8 15.37 -5.74 2.32
N GLU A 9 15.01 -5.69 3.60
CA GLU A 9 13.98 -6.55 4.19
C GLU A 9 12.89 -5.69 4.83
N PHE A 10 11.64 -6.08 4.65
CA PHE A 10 10.50 -5.43 5.30
C PHE A 10 9.86 -6.40 6.29
N TYR A 11 9.63 -5.91 7.50
CA TYR A 11 9.01 -6.67 8.59
C TYR A 11 7.62 -6.09 8.87
N PRO A 12 6.56 -6.67 8.26
CA PRO A 12 5.22 -6.06 8.32
C PRO A 12 4.61 -6.02 9.72
N LEU A 13 4.91 -6.98 10.60
CA LEU A 13 4.34 -6.99 11.94
C LEU A 13 4.76 -5.82 12.80
N ILE A 14 6.00 -5.33 12.62
CA ILE A 14 6.53 -4.18 13.34
C ILE A 14 6.65 -2.94 12.46
N HIS A 15 6.29 -3.07 11.19
CA HIS A 15 6.32 -2.02 10.17
C HIS A 15 7.67 -1.31 10.09
N ARG A 16 8.74 -2.12 10.03
CA ARG A 16 10.12 -1.62 9.96
C ARG A 16 10.88 -2.25 8.81
N TYR A 17 11.91 -1.55 8.39
CA TYR A 17 12.80 -1.94 7.31
C TYR A 17 14.20 -2.17 7.83
N ARG A 18 14.87 -3.17 7.27
CA ARG A 18 16.26 -3.48 7.56
C ARG A 18 17.03 -3.53 6.24
N TYR A 19 18.16 -2.83 6.18
CA TYR A 19 18.97 -2.75 4.99
C TYR A 19 20.40 -3.17 5.31
N LYS A 20 20.90 -4.22 4.64
CA LYS A 20 22.25 -4.77 4.86
C LYS A 20 22.54 -5.03 6.34
N GLY A 21 21.57 -5.57 7.05
CA GLY A 21 21.70 -5.92 8.47
C GLY A 21 21.45 -4.79 9.46
N GLU A 22 21.18 -3.58 8.99
CA GLU A 22 20.91 -2.42 9.85
C GLU A 22 19.47 -1.96 9.74
N TRP A 23 18.86 -1.67 10.90
CA TRP A 23 17.52 -1.11 10.93
C TRP A 23 17.51 0.31 10.39
N LEU A 24 16.58 0.59 9.47
CA LEU A 24 16.35 1.95 9.01
C LEU A 24 15.65 2.75 10.10
N PRO A 25 16.07 4.03 10.34
CA PRO A 25 15.46 4.85 11.38
C PRO A 25 14.01 5.24 11.08
N TYR A 26 13.63 5.30 9.81
CA TYR A 26 12.32 5.80 9.40
C TYR A 26 11.69 4.92 8.33
N SER A 27 10.35 4.86 8.37
CA SER A 27 9.52 4.44 7.25
C SER A 27 8.69 5.63 6.75
N VAL A 28 8.20 5.55 5.51
CA VAL A 28 7.32 6.59 4.95
C VAL A 28 6.08 6.78 5.83
N THR A 29 5.48 5.69 6.29
CA THR A 29 4.31 5.74 7.19
C THR A 29 4.62 6.48 8.47
N GLN A 30 5.78 6.24 9.11
CA GLN A 30 6.17 6.94 10.33
C GLN A 30 6.36 8.45 10.11
N VAL A 31 6.95 8.82 8.97
CA VAL A 31 7.14 10.23 8.63
C VAL A 31 5.79 10.93 8.43
N ILE A 32 4.86 10.29 7.75
CA ILE A 32 3.51 10.83 7.53
C ILE A 32 2.72 10.90 8.85
N ASP A 33 2.76 9.84 9.66
CA ASP A 33 2.01 9.77 10.92
C ASP A 33 2.48 10.75 11.98
N HIS A 34 3.72 11.24 11.87
CA HIS A 34 4.26 12.22 12.81
C HIS A 34 3.40 13.48 12.92
N ASP A 35 2.77 13.90 11.82
CA ASP A 35 1.93 15.09 11.77
C ASP A 35 0.46 14.81 12.11
N LEU A 36 0.08 13.55 12.34
CA LEU A 36 -1.29 13.19 12.67
C LEU A 36 -1.63 13.59 14.10
N LYS A 37 -2.64 14.46 14.26
CA LYS A 37 -3.08 14.94 15.57
C LYS A 37 -3.60 13.78 16.42
N PRO A 38 -3.28 13.74 17.74
CA PRO A 38 -3.71 12.66 18.63
C PRO A 38 -5.22 12.42 18.64
N PHE A 39 -6.02 13.49 18.52
CA PHE A 39 -7.46 13.41 18.46
C PHE A 39 -7.96 12.61 17.23
N LEU A 40 -7.40 12.89 16.06
CA LEU A 40 -7.75 12.17 14.84
C LEU A 40 -7.29 10.71 14.90
N ARG A 41 -6.12 10.48 15.46
CA ARG A 41 -5.61 9.12 15.69
C ARG A 41 -6.55 8.31 16.57
N ALA A 42 -7.03 8.89 17.66
CA ALA A 42 -7.98 8.23 18.57
C ALA A 42 -9.31 7.90 17.87
N GLN A 43 -9.80 8.78 17.01
CA GLN A 43 -11.03 8.52 16.23
C GLN A 43 -10.85 7.38 15.22
N PHE A 44 -9.71 7.33 14.54
CA PHE A 44 -9.41 6.23 13.62
C PHE A 44 -9.32 4.89 14.35
N GLU A 45 -8.74 4.86 15.55
CA GLU A 45 -8.63 3.63 16.33
C GLU A 45 -9.99 3.07 16.75
N LYS A 46 -10.99 3.90 16.98
CA LYS A 46 -12.33 3.44 17.39
C LYS A 46 -13.03 2.55 16.36
N THR A 47 -12.76 2.77 15.07
CA THR A 47 -13.44 2.07 13.98
C THR A 47 -12.51 1.12 13.23
N LYS A 48 -11.31 0.92 13.74
CA LYS A 48 -10.26 0.14 13.09
C LYS A 48 -10.58 -1.35 13.03
N ASP A 49 -10.93 -1.92 14.19
CA ASP A 49 -11.00 -3.36 14.38
C ASP A 49 -12.39 -3.92 14.04
N GLY A 50 -12.44 -5.25 13.94
CA GLY A 50 -13.65 -5.99 13.65
C GLY A 50 -13.82 -6.32 12.17
N PRO A 51 -14.81 -7.18 11.85
CA PRO A 51 -15.02 -7.66 10.48
C PRO A 51 -15.46 -6.57 9.49
N ASP A 52 -16.03 -5.47 10.01
CA ASP A 52 -16.48 -4.33 9.22
C ASP A 52 -15.62 -3.08 9.42
N GLY A 53 -14.49 -3.21 10.14
CA GLY A 53 -13.58 -2.12 10.42
C GLY A 53 -12.79 -1.67 9.20
N TRP A 54 -12.24 -0.47 9.25
CA TRP A 54 -11.47 0.07 8.12
C TRP A 54 -10.17 -0.70 7.87
N GLN A 55 -9.61 -1.39 8.88
CA GLN A 55 -8.44 -2.23 8.67
C GLN A 55 -8.77 -3.45 7.80
N ALA A 56 -9.83 -4.18 8.12
CA ALA A 56 -10.29 -5.32 7.34
C ALA A 56 -10.65 -4.90 5.91
N ARG A 57 -11.32 -3.76 5.76
CA ARG A 57 -11.65 -3.16 4.46
C ARG A 57 -10.37 -2.88 3.66
N GLY A 58 -9.42 -2.17 4.27
CA GLY A 58 -8.16 -1.81 3.62
C GLY A 58 -7.39 -3.04 3.15
N GLU A 59 -7.23 -4.04 4.02
CA GLU A 59 -6.53 -5.28 3.70
C GLU A 59 -7.20 -6.01 2.52
N ALA A 60 -8.53 -6.12 2.53
CA ALA A 60 -9.28 -6.79 1.47
C ALA A 60 -9.12 -6.08 0.11
N VAL A 61 -9.26 -4.76 0.11
CA VAL A 61 -9.17 -3.96 -1.13
C VAL A 61 -7.74 -3.95 -1.68
N HIS A 62 -6.74 -3.79 -0.81
CA HIS A 62 -5.33 -3.86 -1.22
C HIS A 62 -4.97 -5.23 -1.82
N LYS A 63 -5.45 -6.31 -1.21
CA LYS A 63 -5.22 -7.67 -1.72
C LYS A 63 -5.80 -7.86 -3.12
N VAL A 64 -7.04 -7.43 -3.35
CA VAL A 64 -7.68 -7.52 -4.65
C VAL A 64 -6.90 -6.69 -5.69
N PHE A 65 -6.50 -5.48 -5.31
CA PHE A 65 -5.72 -4.60 -6.18
C PHE A 65 -4.37 -5.23 -6.58
N ALA A 66 -3.62 -5.72 -5.61
CA ALA A 66 -2.34 -6.37 -5.86
C ALA A 66 -2.49 -7.58 -6.78
N ASN A 67 -3.46 -8.44 -6.50
CA ASN A 67 -3.71 -9.63 -7.32
C ASN A 67 -4.13 -9.25 -8.74
N HIS A 68 -4.97 -8.23 -8.89
CA HIS A 68 -5.37 -7.73 -10.21
C HIS A 68 -4.15 -7.26 -11.03
N LEU A 69 -3.26 -6.51 -10.41
CA LEU A 69 -2.03 -6.04 -11.09
C LEU A 69 -1.07 -7.17 -11.45
N ARG A 70 -1.06 -8.24 -10.69
CA ARG A 70 -0.25 -9.44 -10.98
C ARG A 70 -0.90 -10.37 -12.01
N GLY A 71 -2.11 -10.06 -12.48
CA GLY A 71 -2.86 -10.91 -13.38
C GLY A 71 -3.48 -12.12 -12.70
N GLU A 72 -3.61 -12.09 -11.39
CA GLU A 72 -4.20 -13.16 -10.59
C GLU A 72 -5.66 -12.84 -10.25
N GLY A 73 -6.50 -13.86 -10.15
CA GLY A 73 -7.85 -13.70 -9.64
C GLY A 73 -7.88 -13.65 -8.14
N SER A 74 -8.93 -13.05 -7.58
CA SER A 74 -9.15 -13.05 -6.14
C SER A 74 -10.64 -13.09 -5.83
N ILE A 75 -10.95 -13.63 -4.66
CA ILE A 75 -12.30 -13.69 -4.12
C ILE A 75 -12.35 -12.70 -2.95
N HIS A 76 -13.44 -11.94 -2.88
CA HIS A 76 -13.66 -11.00 -1.79
C HIS A 76 -15.10 -11.08 -1.31
N ASP A 77 -15.32 -10.59 -0.09
CA ASP A 77 -16.65 -10.47 0.48
C ASP A 77 -17.44 -9.35 -0.24
N ASP A 78 -18.71 -9.62 -0.54
CA ASP A 78 -19.57 -8.68 -1.28
C ASP A 78 -19.70 -7.30 -0.60
N LYS A 79 -19.53 -7.24 0.71
CA LYS A 79 -19.58 -5.96 1.44
C LYS A 79 -18.50 -4.99 1.01
N TRP A 80 -17.39 -5.47 0.43
CA TRP A 80 -16.30 -4.63 -0.06
C TRP A 80 -16.45 -4.25 -1.54
N SER A 81 -17.45 -4.80 -2.23
CA SER A 81 -17.67 -4.54 -3.67
C SER A 81 -17.78 -3.06 -4.03
N PRO A 82 -18.41 -2.18 -3.23
CA PRO A 82 -18.46 -0.76 -3.59
C PRO A 82 -17.09 -0.11 -3.78
N TRP A 83 -16.10 -0.48 -2.96
CA TRP A 83 -14.73 0.02 -3.10
C TRP A 83 -13.98 -0.67 -4.23
N ILE A 84 -14.12 -1.99 -4.32
CA ILE A 84 -13.39 -2.81 -5.30
C ILE A 84 -13.87 -2.51 -6.73
N ASP A 85 -15.17 -2.45 -6.95
CA ASP A 85 -15.73 -2.17 -8.29
C ASP A 85 -15.34 -0.77 -8.77
N THR A 86 -15.37 0.21 -7.88
CA THR A 86 -14.93 1.57 -8.19
C THR A 86 -13.44 1.59 -8.56
N LEU A 87 -12.61 0.90 -7.79
CA LEU A 87 -11.17 0.82 -8.05
C LEU A 87 -10.88 0.17 -9.40
N LEU A 88 -11.47 -0.98 -9.67
CA LEU A 88 -11.22 -1.72 -10.91
C LEU A 88 -11.76 -1.01 -12.16
N ALA A 89 -12.72 -0.10 -11.98
CA ALA A 89 -13.26 0.72 -13.06
C ALA A 89 -12.52 2.05 -13.26
N GLU A 90 -11.53 2.37 -12.42
CA GLU A 90 -10.81 3.65 -12.50
C GLU A 90 -10.05 3.77 -13.82
N PRO A 91 -10.34 4.82 -14.63
CA PRO A 91 -9.70 4.97 -15.94
C PRO A 91 -8.17 5.05 -15.90
N LEU A 92 -7.60 5.62 -14.84
CA LEU A 92 -6.14 5.69 -14.68
C LEU A 92 -5.49 4.32 -14.62
N LEU A 93 -6.21 3.31 -14.15
CA LEU A 93 -5.70 1.95 -13.98
C LEU A 93 -5.94 1.06 -15.21
N GLN A 94 -6.55 1.58 -16.28
CA GLN A 94 -6.75 0.84 -17.52
C GLN A 94 -5.52 0.96 -18.43
N ASP A 95 -5.19 -0.10 -19.14
CA ASP A 95 -4.09 -0.13 -20.11
C ASP A 95 -2.74 0.27 -19.50
N ILE A 96 -2.47 -0.22 -18.32
CA ILE A 96 -1.22 0.03 -17.60
C ILE A 96 -0.29 -1.18 -17.65
N THR A 97 1.02 -0.90 -17.50
CA THR A 97 2.04 -1.94 -17.34
C THR A 97 2.60 -1.86 -15.92
N PRO A 98 2.29 -2.82 -15.05
CA PRO A 98 2.85 -2.83 -13.69
C PRO A 98 4.36 -3.00 -13.71
N LEU A 99 5.08 -2.18 -12.94
CA LEU A 99 6.53 -2.30 -12.73
C LEU A 99 6.86 -2.88 -11.37
N ALA A 100 6.07 -2.57 -10.36
CA ALA A 100 6.22 -3.10 -9.00
C ALA A 100 4.87 -3.15 -8.31
N VAL A 101 4.65 -4.18 -7.52
CA VAL A 101 3.43 -4.37 -6.71
C VAL A 101 3.87 -4.73 -5.30
N GLU A 102 3.50 -3.90 -4.35
CA GLU A 102 3.85 -4.09 -2.93
C GLU A 102 5.34 -4.37 -2.71
N GLN A 103 6.20 -3.70 -3.46
CA GLN A 103 7.63 -3.93 -3.41
C GLN A 103 8.30 -2.92 -2.47
N PRO A 104 9.07 -3.38 -1.47
CA PRO A 104 9.84 -2.48 -0.61
C PRO A 104 10.88 -1.69 -1.39
N LEU A 105 10.96 -0.41 -1.09
CA LEU A 105 11.91 0.54 -1.68
C LEU A 105 12.67 1.26 -0.57
N LEU A 106 13.78 1.88 -0.94
CA LEU A 106 14.71 2.51 -0.03
C LEU A 106 15.26 3.81 -0.61
N ASN A 107 15.25 4.87 0.20
CA ASN A 107 16.08 6.03 -0.04
C ASN A 107 17.36 5.89 0.80
N THR A 108 18.49 5.65 0.15
CA THR A 108 19.76 5.38 0.84
C THR A 108 20.34 6.61 1.53
N ILE A 109 20.05 7.81 1.03
CA ILE A 109 20.54 9.07 1.59
C ILE A 109 19.78 9.44 2.85
N LYS A 110 18.45 9.43 2.76
CA LYS A 110 17.55 9.76 3.89
C LYS A 110 17.36 8.59 4.85
N ARG A 111 17.76 7.39 4.45
CA ARG A 111 17.57 6.14 5.20
C ARG A 111 16.12 5.89 5.58
N VAL A 112 15.24 6.04 4.59
CA VAL A 112 13.80 5.83 4.72
C VAL A 112 13.37 4.66 3.85
N GLY A 113 12.64 3.72 4.43
CA GLY A 113 12.01 2.61 3.70
C GLY A 113 10.53 2.87 3.47
N GLY A 114 10.00 2.37 2.38
CA GLY A 114 8.58 2.45 2.05
C GLY A 114 8.17 1.35 1.09
N THR A 115 6.90 1.00 1.11
CA THR A 115 6.32 0.00 0.21
C THR A 115 5.09 0.61 -0.46
N PRO A 116 5.25 1.21 -1.65
CA PRO A 116 4.09 1.68 -2.40
C PRO A 116 3.22 0.50 -2.83
N ASP A 117 1.91 0.72 -2.93
CA ASP A 117 1.01 -0.33 -3.39
C ASP A 117 1.31 -0.75 -4.83
N ALA A 118 1.65 0.20 -5.69
CA ALA A 118 2.05 -0.09 -7.05
C ALA A 118 2.94 0.99 -7.66
N ILE A 119 3.76 0.58 -8.62
CA ILE A 119 4.41 1.46 -9.59
C ILE A 119 4.03 0.92 -10.96
N PHE A 120 3.55 1.78 -11.84
CA PHE A 120 3.14 1.37 -13.18
C PHE A 120 3.41 2.44 -14.24
N VAL A 121 3.45 1.99 -15.49
CA VAL A 121 3.55 2.86 -16.65
C VAL A 121 2.19 2.95 -17.34
N LYS A 122 1.79 4.15 -17.69
CA LYS A 122 0.65 4.40 -18.56
C LYS A 122 1.06 5.40 -19.63
N GLY A 123 1.04 4.98 -20.90
CA GLY A 123 1.62 5.78 -21.98
C GLY A 123 3.11 6.00 -21.74
N ASP A 124 3.53 7.26 -21.71
CA ASP A 124 4.92 7.65 -21.49
C ASP A 124 5.21 8.02 -20.03
N ASP A 125 4.22 7.91 -19.15
CA ASP A 125 4.32 8.35 -17.77
C ASP A 125 4.48 7.18 -16.79
N ILE A 126 5.25 7.42 -15.74
CA ILE A 126 5.42 6.48 -14.61
C ILE A 126 4.65 7.02 -13.42
N TYR A 127 3.83 6.17 -12.81
CA TYR A 127 3.03 6.52 -11.64
C TYR A 127 3.45 5.68 -10.43
N ILE A 128 3.52 6.34 -9.29
CA ILE A 128 3.63 5.67 -7.98
C ILE A 128 2.26 5.82 -7.33
N ALA A 129 1.63 4.70 -7.04
CA ALA A 129 0.27 4.66 -6.52
C ALA A 129 0.25 4.15 -5.08
N ASP A 130 -0.52 4.83 -4.26
CA ASP A 130 -0.84 4.41 -2.90
C ASP A 130 -2.36 4.43 -2.75
N LEU A 131 -2.91 3.27 -2.42
CA LEU A 131 -4.35 3.06 -2.34
C LEU A 131 -4.86 3.38 -0.94
N LYS A 132 -5.88 4.23 -0.87
CA LYS A 132 -6.56 4.55 0.38
C LYS A 132 -8.05 4.23 0.25
N THR A 133 -8.58 3.52 1.22
CA THR A 133 -10.02 3.28 1.32
C THR A 133 -10.62 4.23 2.34
N VAL A 134 -11.68 4.91 1.95
CA VAL A 134 -12.37 5.86 2.81
C VAL A 134 -13.81 5.45 3.03
N SER A 135 -14.39 5.87 4.14
CA SER A 135 -15.81 5.68 4.40
C SER A 135 -16.64 6.52 3.43
N LYS A 136 -17.76 5.95 3.03
CA LYS A 136 -18.73 6.67 2.19
C LYS A 136 -19.59 7.60 3.04
#